data_f74b7de052d91002bf06ca3f4c87a868
#
_entry.id   f74b7de052d91002bf06ca3f4c87a868
#
_cell.length_a   1.000
_cell.length_b   1.000
_cell.length_c   1.000
_cell.angle_alpha   90.00
_cell.angle_beta   90.00
_cell.angle_gamma   90.00
#
_symmetry.space_group_name_H-M   'P 1'
#
loop_
_entity.id
_entity.type
_entity.pdbx_description
1 polymer ?
#
loop_
_entity_poly.entity_id
_entity_poly.type
_entity_poly.pdbx_seq_one_letter_code
_entity_poly.pdbx_strand_id
1 'polypeptide(L)'
;MNALEFVDVTRRFAVSGAGTYLAVDAVSLSVAPGEFVAIVGPTGGGKSTLLNLAAGLIRPTAGTVSSFGARVDGINRRAAYLFQQDVLLPWKTALDNVVLGPLLRRQPRDRAEAMARRWLARVGLRGFENRYPHELSGGMRKRVALAQSLIVGPEILLMDEPFSALDVQTRALMENDLLRIWQDDRKTVLFVTHDLEEAIALADRVLVLSAGPGARIIGAHAVTLSRPRDVTEVRLDPAFQDVYRAVWAQLRGEVLRAYAAIAPDAAERAGGEGAAS
;
A
#
# COMPACT_ATOMS: atom_id res chain seq x y z
N MET A 1 4.42 -21.96 4.88
CA MET A 1 4.59 -20.89 5.88
C MET A 1 4.31 -19.57 5.19
N ASN A 2 3.39 -18.75 5.72
CA ASN A 2 3.02 -17.46 5.15
C ASN A 2 4.10 -16.40 5.44
N ALA A 3 4.31 -15.45 4.53
CA ALA A 3 5.19 -14.30 4.74
C ALA A 3 4.55 -13.30 5.72
N LEU A 4 3.22 -13.12 5.60
CA LEU A 4 2.40 -12.40 6.57
C LEU A 4 1.15 -13.20 6.87
N GLU A 5 0.71 -13.18 8.13
CA GLU A 5 -0.53 -13.83 8.55
C GLU A 5 -1.17 -13.01 9.66
N PHE A 6 -2.46 -12.74 9.49
CA PHE A 6 -3.34 -12.09 10.46
C PHE A 6 -4.37 -13.11 10.87
N VAL A 7 -4.55 -13.30 12.18
CA VAL A 7 -5.54 -14.22 12.74
C VAL A 7 -6.43 -13.43 13.70
N ASP A 8 -7.69 -13.24 13.31
CA ASP A 8 -8.75 -12.56 14.07
C ASP A 8 -8.32 -11.20 14.65
N VAL A 9 -7.61 -10.43 13.81
CA VAL A 9 -6.98 -9.18 14.23
C VAL A 9 -8.01 -8.08 14.37
N THR A 10 -8.09 -7.52 15.58
CA THR A 10 -8.92 -6.36 15.90
C THR A 10 -8.04 -5.21 16.37
N ARG A 11 -8.33 -3.99 15.91
CA ARG A 11 -7.67 -2.78 16.39
C ARG A 11 -8.68 -1.70 16.77
N ARG A 12 -8.58 -1.26 18.02
CA ARG A 12 -9.33 -0.12 18.59
C ARG A 12 -8.35 1.00 18.93
N PHE A 13 -8.75 2.22 18.65
CA PHE A 13 -8.02 3.43 19.05
C PHE A 13 -8.81 4.18 20.11
N ALA A 14 -8.13 4.70 21.13
CA ALA A 14 -8.74 5.64 22.06
C ALA A 14 -8.99 6.98 21.35
N VAL A 15 -10.18 7.54 21.52
CA VAL A 15 -10.56 8.86 20.98
C VAL A 15 -10.85 9.76 22.17
N SER A 16 -10.15 10.89 22.26
CA SER A 16 -10.32 11.86 23.35
C SER A 16 -11.79 12.32 23.43
N GLY A 17 -12.42 12.10 24.60
CA GLY A 17 -13.82 12.50 24.87
C GLY A 17 -14.91 11.64 24.21
N ALA A 18 -14.58 10.68 23.33
CA ALA A 18 -15.56 9.92 22.54
C ALA A 18 -15.48 8.38 22.72
N GLY A 19 -14.67 7.87 23.66
CA GLY A 19 -14.54 6.44 23.88
C GLY A 19 -13.51 5.75 22.98
N THR A 20 -13.88 4.72 22.22
CA THR A 20 -12.97 3.97 21.36
C THR A 20 -13.49 3.92 19.91
N TYR A 21 -12.62 4.13 18.94
CA TYR A 21 -12.88 3.91 17.53
C TYR A 21 -12.38 2.52 17.11
N LEU A 22 -13.27 1.71 16.56
CA LEU A 22 -12.95 0.38 16.03
C LEU A 22 -12.51 0.54 14.57
N ALA A 23 -11.22 0.41 14.30
CA ALA A 23 -10.69 0.56 12.93
C ALA A 23 -10.88 -0.70 12.11
N VAL A 24 -10.44 -1.84 12.62
CA VAL A 24 -10.62 -3.16 12.00
C VAL A 24 -11.13 -4.18 13.02
N ASP A 25 -11.94 -5.13 12.57
CA ASP A 25 -12.61 -6.10 13.43
C ASP A 25 -12.45 -7.52 12.89
N ALA A 26 -11.84 -8.39 13.70
CA ALA A 26 -11.63 -9.82 13.44
C ALA A 26 -11.11 -10.10 12.00
N VAL A 27 -10.11 -9.33 11.54
CA VAL A 27 -9.52 -9.48 10.22
C VAL A 27 -8.58 -10.68 10.21
N SER A 28 -8.85 -11.65 9.31
CA SER A 28 -7.95 -12.76 9.02
C SER A 28 -7.55 -12.72 7.55
N LEU A 29 -6.24 -12.71 7.30
CA LEU A 29 -5.66 -12.77 5.96
C LEU A 29 -4.27 -13.41 6.01
N SER A 30 -3.85 -13.97 4.89
CA SER A 30 -2.51 -14.52 4.72
C SER A 30 -1.91 -14.01 3.41
N VAL A 31 -0.59 -13.82 3.38
CA VAL A 31 0.18 -13.48 2.19
C VAL A 31 1.30 -14.50 2.04
N ALA A 32 1.34 -15.19 0.91
CA ALA A 32 2.37 -16.18 0.64
C ALA A 32 3.72 -15.50 0.33
N PRO A 33 4.86 -16.18 0.54
CA PRO A 33 6.16 -15.65 0.10
C PRO A 33 6.16 -15.35 -1.41
N GLY A 34 6.59 -14.15 -1.77
CA GLY A 34 6.65 -13.69 -3.17
C GLY A 34 5.31 -13.32 -3.78
N GLU A 35 4.20 -13.39 -3.05
CA GLU A 35 2.87 -12.98 -3.51
C GLU A 35 2.74 -11.45 -3.44
N PHE A 36 2.09 -10.87 -4.47
CA PHE A 36 1.68 -9.48 -4.49
C PHE A 36 0.18 -9.41 -4.17
N VAL A 37 -0.17 -8.98 -2.96
CA VAL A 37 -1.55 -8.82 -2.51
C VAL A 37 -1.91 -7.35 -2.43
N ALA A 38 -3.00 -6.95 -3.08
CA ALA A 38 -3.59 -5.63 -2.94
C ALA A 38 -4.79 -5.66 -1.99
N ILE A 39 -4.96 -4.61 -1.18
CA ILE A 39 -6.15 -4.35 -0.38
C ILE A 39 -6.82 -3.10 -0.92
N VAL A 40 -8.07 -3.23 -1.34
CA VAL A 40 -8.93 -2.12 -1.76
C VAL A 40 -10.08 -1.94 -0.78
N GLY A 41 -10.60 -0.72 -0.68
CA GLY A 41 -11.72 -0.39 0.20
C GLY A 41 -11.92 1.10 0.33
N PRO A 42 -13.03 1.56 0.95
CA PRO A 42 -13.31 2.97 1.13
C PRO A 42 -12.25 3.70 1.96
N THR A 43 -12.15 5.01 1.77
CA THR A 43 -11.31 5.88 2.60
C THR A 43 -11.78 5.79 4.07
N GLY A 44 -10.82 5.75 5.01
CA GLY A 44 -11.13 5.55 6.44
C GLY A 44 -11.46 4.10 6.84
N GLY A 45 -11.50 3.15 5.90
CA GLY A 45 -11.79 1.73 6.13
C GLY A 45 -10.68 0.92 6.81
N GLY A 46 -9.64 1.54 7.39
CA GLY A 46 -8.63 0.79 8.16
C GLY A 46 -7.50 0.18 7.34
N LYS A 47 -7.38 0.47 6.04
CA LYS A 47 -6.33 -0.07 5.15
C LYS A 47 -4.92 0.18 5.68
N SER A 48 -4.58 1.44 5.96
CA SER A 48 -3.28 1.83 6.54
C SER A 48 -3.07 1.24 7.95
N THR A 49 -4.17 0.97 8.68
CA THR A 49 -4.11 0.28 9.97
C THR A 49 -3.56 -1.15 9.81
N LEU A 50 -3.99 -1.87 8.77
CA LEU A 50 -3.46 -3.22 8.47
C LEU A 50 -1.98 -3.19 8.12
N LEU A 51 -1.54 -2.21 7.30
CA LEU A 51 -0.12 -2.03 7.01
C LEU A 51 0.69 -1.71 8.27
N ASN A 52 0.20 -0.81 9.12
CA ASN A 52 0.86 -0.45 10.38
C ASN A 52 0.97 -1.64 11.35
N LEU A 53 -0.04 -2.52 11.39
CA LEU A 53 0.00 -3.77 12.12
C LEU A 53 1.04 -4.75 11.54
N ALA A 54 1.11 -4.89 10.20
CA ALA A 54 2.11 -5.72 9.52
C ALA A 54 3.54 -5.21 9.75
N ALA A 55 3.72 -3.88 9.79
CA ALA A 55 5.00 -3.24 10.07
C ALA A 55 5.39 -3.32 11.56
N GLY A 56 4.45 -3.67 12.45
CA GLY A 56 4.64 -3.64 13.90
C GLY A 56 4.79 -2.23 14.48
N LEU A 57 4.31 -1.22 13.76
CA LEU A 57 4.25 0.17 14.22
C LEU A 57 3.17 0.36 15.29
N ILE A 58 2.12 -0.45 15.20
CA ILE A 58 1.05 -0.55 16.20
C ILE A 58 0.80 -2.02 16.55
N ARG A 59 0.29 -2.29 17.75
CA ARG A 59 -0.09 -3.64 18.18
C ARG A 59 -1.58 -3.87 17.96
N PRO A 60 -2.03 -5.10 17.66
CA PRO A 60 -3.44 -5.43 17.64
C PRO A 60 -4.02 -5.33 19.07
N THR A 61 -5.32 -4.98 19.17
CA THR A 61 -6.06 -5.02 20.44
C THR A 61 -6.47 -6.47 20.79
N ALA A 62 -6.78 -7.27 19.77
CA ALA A 62 -7.02 -8.70 19.86
C ALA A 62 -6.52 -9.40 18.59
N GLY A 63 -6.34 -10.71 18.63
CA GLY A 63 -5.77 -11.49 17.54
C GLY A 63 -4.24 -11.39 17.47
N THR A 64 -3.67 -11.92 16.40
CA THR A 64 -2.22 -11.97 16.21
C THR A 64 -1.83 -11.64 14.78
N VAL A 65 -0.68 -10.97 14.64
CA VAL A 65 0.02 -10.80 13.36
C VAL A 65 1.34 -11.54 13.43
N SER A 66 1.63 -12.33 12.41
CA SER A 66 2.91 -13.04 12.30
C SER A 66 3.58 -12.77 10.96
N SER A 67 4.90 -12.84 10.94
CA SER A 67 5.75 -12.71 9.77
C SER A 67 6.68 -13.92 9.69
N PHE A 68 6.57 -14.72 8.62
CA PHE A 68 7.28 -15.98 8.48
C PHE A 68 7.19 -16.86 9.75
N GLY A 69 5.97 -17.01 10.29
CA GLY A 69 5.65 -17.81 11.47
C GLY A 69 6.09 -17.17 12.81
N ALA A 70 6.86 -16.09 12.82
CA ALA A 70 7.22 -15.37 14.04
C ALA A 70 6.20 -14.27 14.32
N ARG A 71 5.71 -14.18 15.57
CA ARG A 71 4.80 -13.10 15.99
C ARG A 71 5.47 -11.74 15.81
N VAL A 72 4.73 -10.79 15.24
CA VAL A 72 5.16 -9.39 15.12
C VAL A 72 4.88 -8.69 16.46
N ASP A 73 5.93 -8.53 17.27
CA ASP A 73 5.88 -7.87 18.57
C ASP A 73 6.88 -6.70 18.62
N GLY A 74 6.50 -5.60 18.00
CA GLY A 74 7.35 -4.43 17.69
C GLY A 74 7.72 -4.38 16.21
N ILE A 75 8.71 -3.57 15.85
CA ILE A 75 9.07 -3.30 14.46
C ILE A 75 9.43 -4.58 13.70
N ASN A 76 8.70 -4.84 12.62
CA ASN A 76 8.98 -5.95 11.71
C ASN A 76 10.21 -5.64 10.85
N ARG A 77 11.38 -6.13 11.26
CA ARG A 77 12.66 -5.88 10.58
C ARG A 77 12.78 -6.55 9.20
N ARG A 78 11.87 -7.46 8.86
CA ARG A 78 11.79 -8.11 7.53
C ARG A 78 11.03 -7.26 6.52
N ALA A 79 10.26 -6.25 7.00
CA ALA A 79 9.46 -5.38 6.17
C ALA A 79 10.14 -4.02 5.93
N ALA A 80 9.92 -3.47 4.73
CA ALA A 80 10.09 -2.05 4.47
C ALA A 80 8.72 -1.43 4.19
N TYR A 81 8.58 -0.15 4.55
CA TYR A 81 7.32 0.59 4.40
C TYR A 81 7.52 1.75 3.42
N LEU A 82 6.70 1.78 2.37
CA LEU A 82 6.60 2.92 1.46
C LEU A 82 5.31 3.67 1.78
N PHE A 83 5.45 4.86 2.35
CA PHE A 83 4.34 5.70 2.80
C PHE A 83 3.66 6.44 1.64
N GLN A 84 2.40 6.84 1.85
CA GLN A 84 1.66 7.68 0.93
C GLN A 84 2.37 9.02 0.67
N GLN A 85 2.89 9.65 1.72
CA GLN A 85 3.74 10.84 1.59
C GLN A 85 5.21 10.45 1.41
N ASP A 86 5.97 11.30 0.69
CA ASP A 86 7.41 11.10 0.54
C ASP A 86 8.11 11.44 1.86
N VAL A 87 8.54 10.42 2.60
CA VAL A 87 9.24 10.59 3.88
C VAL A 87 10.74 10.77 3.61
N LEU A 88 11.08 11.71 2.71
CA LEU A 88 12.46 12.05 2.43
C LEU A 88 12.90 13.19 3.39
N LEU A 89 14.14 13.08 3.87
CA LEU A 89 14.75 14.14 4.68
C LEU A 89 15.09 15.33 3.77
N PRO A 90 14.44 16.49 3.93
CA PRO A 90 14.56 17.60 2.97
C PRO A 90 15.96 18.25 2.91
N TRP A 91 16.75 18.09 3.97
CA TRP A 91 18.13 18.56 4.07
C TRP A 91 19.18 17.54 3.58
N LYS A 92 18.75 16.39 3.04
CA LYS A 92 19.61 15.36 2.47
C LYS A 92 19.39 15.22 0.99
N THR A 93 20.45 14.93 0.25
CA THR A 93 20.37 14.64 -1.18
C THR A 93 19.62 13.31 -1.44
N ALA A 94 19.29 13.02 -2.70
CA ALA A 94 18.71 11.73 -3.08
C ALA A 94 19.60 10.55 -2.63
N LEU A 95 20.91 10.66 -2.87
CA LEU A 95 21.88 9.66 -2.43
C LEU A 95 21.88 9.52 -0.91
N ASP A 96 21.96 10.63 -0.17
CA ASP A 96 22.00 10.63 1.28
C ASP A 96 20.72 10.08 1.92
N ASN A 97 19.57 10.25 1.28
CA ASN A 97 18.32 9.64 1.70
C ASN A 97 18.37 8.11 1.53
N VAL A 98 18.84 7.63 0.38
CA VAL A 98 18.88 6.19 0.09
C VAL A 98 19.91 5.44 0.95
N VAL A 99 21.05 6.04 1.27
CA VAL A 99 22.08 5.39 2.10
C VAL A 99 21.70 5.24 3.57
N LEU A 100 20.68 5.95 4.07
CA LEU A 100 20.31 5.95 5.50
C LEU A 100 20.08 4.53 6.04
N GLY A 101 19.30 3.72 5.36
CA GLY A 101 18.99 2.37 5.79
C GLY A 101 20.23 1.49 5.99
N PRO A 102 21.12 1.36 5.00
CA PRO A 102 22.38 0.67 5.13
C PRO A 102 23.27 1.21 6.25
N LEU A 103 23.39 2.54 6.39
CA LEU A 103 24.21 3.14 7.46
C LEU A 103 23.66 2.84 8.87
N LEU A 104 22.34 2.88 9.06
CA LEU A 104 21.70 2.49 10.32
C LEU A 104 21.93 0.99 10.64
N ARG A 105 22.13 0.17 9.62
CA ARG A 105 22.54 -1.23 9.74
C ARG A 105 24.05 -1.42 9.86
N ARG A 106 24.81 -0.34 10.10
CA ARG A 106 26.27 -0.31 10.30
C ARG A 106 27.07 -0.81 9.09
N GLN A 107 26.55 -0.68 7.89
CA GLN A 107 27.34 -0.97 6.68
C GLN A 107 28.39 0.14 6.46
N PRO A 108 29.59 -0.18 5.94
CA PRO A 108 30.58 0.82 5.56
C PRO A 108 30.02 1.81 4.55
N ARG A 109 30.34 3.10 4.69
CA ARG A 109 29.77 4.19 3.90
C ARG A 109 30.01 4.00 2.40
N ASP A 110 31.22 3.65 1.99
CA ASP A 110 31.57 3.45 0.58
C ASP A 110 30.72 2.35 -0.07
N ARG A 111 30.48 1.26 0.67
CA ARG A 111 29.62 0.17 0.23
C ARG A 111 28.16 0.62 0.13
N ALA A 112 27.67 1.36 1.12
CA ALA A 112 26.32 1.90 1.16
C ALA A 112 26.07 2.86 -0.01
N GLU A 113 27.02 3.76 -0.29
CA GLU A 113 26.92 4.70 -1.42
C GLU A 113 26.95 3.98 -2.78
N ALA A 114 27.84 2.99 -2.93
CA ALA A 114 27.86 2.19 -4.16
C ALA A 114 26.55 1.44 -4.41
N MET A 115 25.92 0.92 -3.34
CA MET A 115 24.59 0.30 -3.41
C MET A 115 23.51 1.33 -3.76
N ALA A 116 23.53 2.49 -3.12
CA ALA A 116 22.54 3.54 -3.34
C ALA A 116 22.58 4.09 -4.76
N ARG A 117 23.78 4.32 -5.34
CA ARG A 117 23.92 4.74 -6.74
C ARG A 117 23.34 3.69 -7.71
N ARG A 118 23.53 2.40 -7.43
CA ARG A 118 22.93 1.32 -8.23
C ARG A 118 21.41 1.33 -8.13
N TRP A 119 20.84 1.53 -6.92
CA TRP A 119 19.39 1.62 -6.76
C TRP A 119 18.80 2.86 -7.42
N LEU A 120 19.44 4.03 -7.27
CA LEU A 120 19.01 5.26 -7.96
C LEU A 120 19.04 5.08 -9.48
N ALA A 121 20.08 4.44 -10.03
CA ALA A 121 20.13 4.11 -11.46
C ALA A 121 19.01 3.13 -11.88
N ARG A 122 18.69 2.14 -11.04
CA ARG A 122 17.64 1.13 -11.26
C ARG A 122 16.23 1.76 -11.31
N VAL A 123 16.00 2.78 -10.50
CA VAL A 123 14.75 3.55 -10.51
C VAL A 123 14.76 4.74 -11.48
N GLY A 124 15.75 4.80 -12.39
CA GLY A 124 15.83 5.81 -13.45
C GLY A 124 16.30 7.20 -12.99
N LEU A 125 17.04 7.28 -11.88
CA LEU A 125 17.54 8.54 -11.30
C LEU A 125 19.06 8.70 -11.41
N ARG A 126 19.68 8.08 -12.44
CA ARG A 126 21.11 8.31 -12.73
C ARG A 126 21.34 9.78 -13.08
N GLY A 127 22.32 10.42 -12.41
CA GLY A 127 22.65 11.84 -12.57
C GLY A 127 21.88 12.78 -11.63
N PHE A 128 20.94 12.26 -10.80
CA PHE A 128 20.17 13.03 -9.83
C PHE A 128 20.59 12.75 -8.38
N GLU A 129 21.69 12.04 -8.17
CA GLU A 129 22.15 11.56 -6.86
C GLU A 129 22.33 12.70 -5.85
N ASN A 130 22.84 13.85 -6.33
CA ASN A 130 23.18 15.02 -5.51
C ASN A 130 22.06 16.05 -5.41
N ARG A 131 20.88 15.78 -5.97
CA ARG A 131 19.71 16.67 -5.88
C ARG A 131 19.01 16.51 -4.54
N TYR A 132 18.54 17.63 -4.00
CA TYR A 132 17.69 17.67 -2.81
C TYR A 132 16.22 17.40 -3.19
N PRO A 133 15.37 16.96 -2.24
CA PRO A 133 13.96 16.65 -2.51
C PRO A 133 13.19 17.82 -3.15
N HIS A 134 13.49 19.06 -2.82
CA HIS A 134 12.83 20.24 -3.40
C HIS A 134 13.25 20.52 -4.86
N GLU A 135 14.34 19.94 -5.34
CA GLU A 135 14.80 20.03 -6.73
C GLU A 135 14.26 18.89 -7.61
N LEU A 136 13.51 17.94 -7.03
CA LEU A 136 12.98 16.75 -7.69
C LEU A 136 11.48 16.91 -7.96
N SER A 137 11.00 16.38 -9.08
CA SER A 137 9.56 16.25 -9.31
C SER A 137 8.91 15.27 -8.33
N GLY A 138 7.57 15.26 -8.20
CA GLY A 138 6.84 14.32 -7.35
C GLY A 138 7.17 12.85 -7.67
N GLY A 139 7.16 12.49 -8.96
CA GLY A 139 7.55 11.16 -9.40
C GLY A 139 9.00 10.80 -9.08
N MET A 140 9.94 11.77 -9.23
CA MET A 140 11.35 11.54 -8.87
C MET A 140 11.51 11.32 -7.35
N ARG A 141 10.80 12.08 -6.50
CA ARG A 141 10.80 11.84 -5.05
C ARG A 141 10.28 10.44 -4.70
N LYS A 142 9.19 9.98 -5.35
CA LYS A 142 8.68 8.61 -5.17
C LYS A 142 9.69 7.54 -5.55
N ARG A 143 10.44 7.75 -6.63
CA ARG A 143 11.52 6.86 -7.05
C ARG A 143 12.66 6.82 -6.01
N VAL A 144 13.03 7.95 -5.41
CA VAL A 144 13.99 7.98 -4.28
C VAL A 144 13.45 7.20 -3.10
N ALA A 145 12.18 7.40 -2.70
CA ALA A 145 11.56 6.69 -1.59
C ALA A 145 11.46 5.17 -1.84
N LEU A 146 11.17 4.76 -3.08
CA LEU A 146 11.19 3.35 -3.49
C LEU A 146 12.60 2.76 -3.38
N ALA A 147 13.63 3.46 -3.89
CA ALA A 147 15.02 3.04 -3.77
C ALA A 147 15.46 2.93 -2.28
N GLN A 148 15.05 3.89 -1.44
CA GLN A 148 15.30 3.90 0.00
C GLN A 148 14.68 2.67 0.70
N SER A 149 13.47 2.28 0.30
CA SER A 149 12.77 1.13 0.86
C SER A 149 13.40 -0.20 0.42
N LEU A 150 13.87 -0.28 -0.82
CA LEU A 150 14.39 -1.53 -1.41
C LEU A 150 15.86 -1.80 -1.10
N ILE A 151 16.69 -0.76 -0.91
CA ILE A 151 18.14 -0.91 -0.68
C ILE A 151 18.47 -1.76 0.56
N VAL A 152 17.60 -1.78 1.55
CA VAL A 152 17.78 -2.56 2.77
C VAL A 152 17.51 -4.06 2.58
N GLY A 153 17.10 -4.48 1.39
CA GLY A 153 16.82 -5.88 1.05
C GLY A 153 15.66 -6.47 1.86
N PRO A 154 14.49 -5.82 1.92
CA PRO A 154 13.37 -6.36 2.69
C PRO A 154 12.84 -7.66 2.06
N GLU A 155 12.29 -8.55 2.90
CA GLU A 155 11.55 -9.73 2.45
C GLU A 155 10.09 -9.38 2.12
N ILE A 156 9.57 -8.32 2.79
CA ILE A 156 8.20 -7.83 2.64
C ILE A 156 8.24 -6.33 2.31
N LEU A 157 7.47 -5.92 1.32
CA LEU A 157 7.26 -4.51 0.98
C LEU A 157 5.81 -4.13 1.31
N LEU A 158 5.64 -3.20 2.24
CA LEU A 158 4.36 -2.63 2.65
C LEU A 158 4.20 -1.29 1.95
N MET A 159 3.13 -1.10 1.20
CA MET A 159 2.93 0.09 0.37
C MET A 159 1.57 0.72 0.63
N ASP A 160 1.56 1.96 1.09
CA ASP A 160 0.35 2.72 1.44
C ASP A 160 0.07 3.79 0.39
N GLU A 161 -0.84 3.53 -0.53
CA GLU A 161 -1.26 4.43 -1.63
C GLU A 161 -0.08 5.16 -2.32
N PRO A 162 0.98 4.44 -2.74
CA PRO A 162 2.25 5.07 -3.10
C PRO A 162 2.18 5.97 -4.32
N PHE A 163 1.17 5.78 -5.18
CA PHE A 163 1.06 6.49 -6.46
C PHE A 163 -0.12 7.47 -6.52
N SER A 164 -0.89 7.62 -5.42
CA SER A 164 -2.11 8.44 -5.38
C SER A 164 -1.91 9.92 -5.73
N ALA A 165 -0.72 10.48 -5.44
CA ALA A 165 -0.40 11.88 -5.70
C ALA A 165 0.24 12.13 -7.09
N LEU A 166 0.35 11.11 -7.94
CA LEU A 166 0.95 11.23 -9.26
C LEU A 166 -0.11 11.45 -10.35
N ASP A 167 0.26 12.20 -11.39
CA ASP A 167 -0.51 12.28 -12.62
C ASP A 167 -0.60 10.91 -13.31
N VAL A 168 -1.60 10.72 -14.18
CA VAL A 168 -1.91 9.43 -14.81
C VAL A 168 -0.71 8.83 -15.55
N GLN A 169 0.03 9.66 -16.30
CA GLN A 169 1.15 9.17 -17.12
C GLN A 169 2.35 8.74 -16.24
N THR A 170 2.71 9.59 -15.28
CA THR A 170 3.80 9.31 -14.32
C THR A 170 3.45 8.07 -13.48
N ARG A 171 2.18 7.91 -13.09
CA ARG A 171 1.70 6.75 -12.34
C ARG A 171 1.90 5.46 -13.13
N ALA A 172 1.43 5.38 -14.38
CA ALA A 172 1.58 4.19 -15.22
C ALA A 172 3.05 3.78 -15.42
N LEU A 173 3.95 4.77 -15.61
CA LEU A 173 5.40 4.51 -15.68
C LEU A 173 5.96 3.94 -14.37
N MET A 174 5.53 4.50 -13.22
CA MET A 174 5.98 4.04 -11.90
C MET A 174 5.46 2.64 -11.56
N GLU A 175 4.23 2.33 -11.92
CA GLU A 175 3.61 1.01 -11.76
C GLU A 175 4.37 -0.04 -12.58
N ASN A 176 4.70 0.25 -13.84
CA ASN A 176 5.51 -0.61 -14.70
C ASN A 176 6.94 -0.81 -14.16
N ASP A 177 7.57 0.26 -13.64
CA ASP A 177 8.89 0.16 -13.01
C ASP A 177 8.85 -0.71 -11.74
N LEU A 178 7.80 -0.55 -10.91
CA LEU A 178 7.58 -1.40 -9.74
C LEU A 178 7.43 -2.87 -10.14
N LEU A 179 6.62 -3.17 -11.16
CA LEU A 179 6.43 -4.54 -11.65
C LEU A 179 7.75 -5.17 -12.13
N ARG A 180 8.57 -4.43 -12.88
CA ARG A 180 9.90 -4.91 -13.32
C ARG A 180 10.80 -5.24 -12.11
N ILE A 181 10.90 -4.31 -11.15
CA ILE A 181 11.71 -4.49 -9.95
C ILE A 181 11.22 -5.69 -9.13
N TRP A 182 9.90 -5.84 -9.02
CA TRP A 182 9.29 -6.94 -8.28
C TRP A 182 9.50 -8.30 -8.97
N GLN A 183 9.42 -8.36 -10.31
CA GLN A 183 9.64 -9.59 -11.08
C GLN A 183 11.06 -10.14 -10.92
N ASP A 184 12.06 -9.26 -10.79
CA ASP A 184 13.45 -9.66 -10.60
C ASP A 184 13.68 -10.39 -9.26
N ASP A 185 13.05 -9.91 -8.19
CA ASP A 185 13.33 -10.35 -6.81
C ASP A 185 12.18 -11.12 -6.14
N ARG A 186 10.96 -11.09 -6.72
CA ARG A 186 9.73 -11.73 -6.19
C ARG A 186 9.54 -11.52 -4.69
N LYS A 187 9.70 -10.29 -4.23
CA LYS A 187 9.42 -9.92 -2.83
C LYS A 187 7.94 -10.06 -2.51
N THR A 188 7.62 -10.39 -1.27
CA THR A 188 6.23 -10.35 -0.81
C THR A 188 5.76 -8.91 -0.75
N VAL A 189 4.58 -8.60 -1.29
CA VAL A 189 4.03 -7.24 -1.28
C VAL A 189 2.65 -7.23 -0.67
N LEU A 190 2.43 -6.33 0.30
CA LEU A 190 1.10 -5.95 0.76
C LEU A 190 0.88 -4.49 0.37
N PHE A 191 0.00 -4.28 -0.59
CA PHE A 191 -0.24 -3.02 -1.26
C PHE A 191 -1.63 -2.49 -0.93
N VAL A 192 -1.73 -1.25 -0.50
CA VAL A 192 -3.01 -0.60 -0.22
C VAL A 192 -3.24 0.49 -1.25
N THR A 193 -4.42 0.49 -1.84
CA THR A 193 -4.86 1.54 -2.77
C THR A 193 -6.38 1.70 -2.71
N HIS A 194 -6.86 2.85 -3.15
CA HIS A 194 -8.27 3.08 -3.45
C HIS A 194 -8.58 2.95 -4.95
N ASP A 195 -7.54 2.78 -5.78
CA ASP A 195 -7.66 2.61 -7.23
C ASP A 195 -7.74 1.10 -7.56
N LEU A 196 -8.90 0.71 -8.11
CA LEU A 196 -9.18 -0.68 -8.42
C LEU A 196 -8.38 -1.19 -9.63
N GLU A 197 -8.16 -0.32 -10.61
CA GLU A 197 -7.37 -0.67 -11.79
C GLU A 197 -5.91 -0.92 -11.40
N GLU A 198 -5.36 -0.07 -10.54
CA GLU A 198 -4.03 -0.23 -9.99
C GLU A 198 -3.88 -1.57 -9.24
N ALA A 199 -4.85 -1.88 -8.36
CA ALA A 199 -4.84 -3.13 -7.60
C ALA A 199 -4.82 -4.37 -8.52
N ILE A 200 -5.66 -4.39 -9.56
CA ILE A 200 -5.77 -5.53 -10.48
C ILE A 200 -4.55 -5.62 -11.41
N ALA A 201 -4.04 -4.48 -11.90
CA ALA A 201 -2.88 -4.47 -12.79
C ALA A 201 -1.63 -5.03 -12.08
N LEU A 202 -1.45 -4.71 -10.79
CA LEU A 202 -0.23 -5.03 -10.04
C LEU A 202 -0.29 -6.38 -9.33
N ALA A 203 -1.43 -6.72 -8.67
CA ALA A 203 -1.50 -7.80 -7.71
C ALA A 203 -1.73 -9.19 -8.34
N ASP A 204 -1.40 -10.23 -7.58
CA ASP A 204 -1.80 -11.61 -7.85
C ASP A 204 -3.16 -11.91 -7.18
N ARG A 205 -3.51 -11.15 -6.15
CA ARG A 205 -4.79 -11.25 -5.44
C ARG A 205 -5.23 -9.89 -4.88
N VAL A 206 -6.53 -9.59 -5.03
CA VAL A 206 -7.16 -8.38 -4.48
C VAL A 206 -8.08 -8.76 -3.33
N LEU A 207 -7.85 -8.16 -2.17
CA LEU A 207 -8.71 -8.27 -1.00
C LEU A 207 -9.60 -7.03 -0.90
N VAL A 208 -10.89 -7.22 -0.66
CA VAL A 208 -11.85 -6.15 -0.48
C VAL A 208 -12.12 -5.94 0.99
N LEU A 209 -11.84 -4.73 1.47
CA LEU A 209 -12.10 -4.31 2.85
C LEU A 209 -13.41 -3.53 2.90
N SER A 210 -14.27 -3.83 3.87
CA SER A 210 -15.54 -3.14 4.06
C SER A 210 -15.35 -1.69 4.51
N ALA A 211 -16.43 -0.91 4.50
CA ALA A 211 -16.45 0.40 5.15
C ALA A 211 -16.23 0.27 6.66
N GLY A 212 -15.62 1.31 7.26
CA GLY A 212 -15.54 1.46 8.71
C GLY A 212 -16.81 2.07 9.31
N PRO A 213 -16.94 2.11 10.65
CA PRO A 213 -16.02 1.53 11.64
C PRO A 213 -16.07 0.00 11.68
N GLY A 214 -14.98 -0.63 12.17
CA GLY A 214 -14.93 -2.09 12.29
C GLY A 214 -14.82 -2.81 10.95
N ALA A 215 -13.96 -2.30 10.07
CA ALA A 215 -13.77 -2.87 8.75
C ALA A 215 -13.30 -4.33 8.79
N ARG A 216 -13.81 -5.14 7.86
CA ARG A 216 -13.51 -6.57 7.71
C ARG A 216 -13.16 -6.91 6.27
N ILE A 217 -12.44 -8.00 6.04
CA ILE A 217 -12.27 -8.55 4.69
C ILE A 217 -13.61 -9.17 4.26
N ILE A 218 -14.18 -8.68 3.17
CA ILE A 218 -15.48 -9.13 2.63
C ILE A 218 -15.35 -9.88 1.32
N GLY A 219 -14.14 -9.86 0.71
CA GLY A 219 -13.88 -10.58 -0.54
C GLY A 219 -12.40 -10.78 -0.77
N ALA A 220 -12.10 -11.82 -1.54
CA ALA A 220 -10.76 -12.13 -2.02
C ALA A 220 -10.87 -12.63 -3.47
N HIS A 221 -10.21 -11.95 -4.39
CA HIS A 221 -10.25 -12.24 -5.81
C HIS A 221 -8.86 -12.55 -6.33
N ALA A 222 -8.67 -13.74 -6.89
CA ALA A 222 -7.44 -14.08 -7.60
C ALA A 222 -7.38 -13.30 -8.92
N VAL A 223 -6.20 -12.78 -9.25
CA VAL A 223 -5.93 -12.11 -10.51
C VAL A 223 -5.11 -13.04 -11.39
N THR A 224 -5.78 -13.74 -12.30
CA THR A 224 -5.20 -14.78 -13.15
C THR A 224 -4.57 -14.26 -14.44
N LEU A 225 -4.38 -12.94 -14.53
CA LEU A 225 -3.73 -12.29 -15.67
C LEU A 225 -2.27 -12.75 -15.79
N SER A 226 -1.83 -13.01 -17.01
CA SER A 226 -0.47 -13.47 -17.30
C SER A 226 0.59 -12.44 -16.87
N ARG A 227 1.81 -12.92 -16.60
CA ARG A 227 2.99 -12.07 -16.36
C ARG A 227 4.07 -12.41 -17.40
N PRO A 228 4.92 -11.45 -17.85
CA PRO A 228 4.99 -10.06 -17.37
C PRO A 228 3.78 -9.24 -17.82
N ARG A 229 3.38 -8.25 -17.02
CA ARG A 229 2.30 -7.32 -17.36
C ARG A 229 2.88 -5.96 -17.73
N ASP A 230 2.30 -5.31 -18.73
CA ASP A 230 2.35 -3.87 -18.92
C ASP A 230 1.02 -3.28 -18.39
N VAL A 231 1.12 -2.29 -17.52
CA VAL A 231 -0.05 -1.74 -16.81
C VAL A 231 -1.03 -1.08 -17.77
N THR A 232 -0.54 -0.50 -18.87
CA THR A 232 -1.39 0.15 -19.87
C THR A 232 -2.09 -0.86 -20.77
N GLU A 233 -1.39 -1.90 -21.18
CA GLU A 233 -1.90 -2.93 -22.08
C GLU A 233 -2.85 -3.91 -21.34
N VAL A 234 -2.52 -4.30 -20.11
CA VAL A 234 -3.32 -5.29 -19.35
C VAL A 234 -4.74 -4.80 -19.06
N ARG A 235 -4.97 -3.49 -18.98
CA ARG A 235 -6.30 -2.89 -18.80
C ARG A 235 -7.24 -3.12 -19.99
N LEU A 236 -6.68 -3.41 -21.16
CA LEU A 236 -7.44 -3.72 -22.38
C LEU A 236 -7.83 -5.20 -22.46
N ASP A 237 -7.26 -6.06 -21.62
CA ASP A 237 -7.56 -7.50 -21.59
C ASP A 237 -9.00 -7.75 -21.09
N PRO A 238 -9.84 -8.52 -21.82
CA PRO A 238 -11.16 -8.90 -21.32
C PRO A 238 -11.15 -9.55 -19.94
N ALA A 239 -10.15 -10.37 -19.62
CA ALA A 239 -10.00 -11.00 -18.31
C ALA A 239 -9.77 -9.96 -17.19
N PHE A 240 -9.11 -8.83 -17.49
CA PHE A 240 -9.00 -7.70 -16.55
C PHE A 240 -10.36 -7.13 -16.21
N GLN A 241 -11.20 -6.93 -17.24
CA GLN A 241 -12.56 -6.39 -17.07
C GLN A 241 -13.47 -7.32 -16.27
N ASP A 242 -13.27 -8.63 -16.36
CA ASP A 242 -14.03 -9.60 -15.57
C ASP A 242 -13.66 -9.54 -14.09
N VAL A 243 -12.36 -9.46 -13.78
CA VAL A 243 -11.89 -9.25 -12.40
C VAL A 243 -12.38 -7.91 -11.86
N TYR A 244 -12.29 -6.84 -12.66
CA TYR A 244 -12.76 -5.51 -12.29
C TYR A 244 -14.24 -5.52 -11.90
N ARG A 245 -15.12 -6.13 -12.73
CA ARG A 245 -16.56 -6.23 -12.45
C ARG A 245 -16.81 -7.02 -11.16
N ALA A 246 -16.10 -8.13 -10.96
CA ALA A 246 -16.27 -8.96 -9.77
C ALA A 246 -15.91 -8.22 -8.47
N VAL A 247 -14.76 -7.51 -8.46
CA VAL A 247 -14.32 -6.72 -7.30
C VAL A 247 -15.24 -5.52 -7.09
N TRP A 248 -15.60 -4.80 -8.17
CA TRP A 248 -16.48 -3.64 -8.09
C TRP A 248 -17.88 -3.98 -7.58
N ALA A 249 -18.43 -5.14 -7.94
CA ALA A 249 -19.73 -5.60 -7.45
C ALA A 249 -19.79 -5.68 -5.91
N GLN A 250 -18.69 -6.06 -5.27
CA GLN A 250 -18.59 -6.07 -3.81
C GLN A 250 -18.26 -4.69 -3.23
N LEU A 251 -17.33 -3.98 -3.85
CA LEU A 251 -16.84 -2.70 -3.35
C LEU A 251 -17.89 -1.59 -3.42
N ARG A 252 -18.72 -1.57 -4.47
CA ARG A 252 -19.73 -0.52 -4.72
C ARG A 252 -20.62 -0.27 -3.50
N GLY A 253 -21.14 -1.33 -2.89
CA GLY A 253 -22.02 -1.21 -1.71
C GLY A 253 -21.29 -0.57 -0.51
N GLU A 254 -20.03 -0.89 -0.32
CA GLU A 254 -19.22 -0.35 0.77
C GLU A 254 -18.85 1.13 0.53
N VAL A 255 -18.57 1.50 -0.72
CA VAL A 255 -18.33 2.91 -1.10
C VAL A 255 -19.58 3.76 -0.82
N LEU A 256 -20.77 3.27 -1.21
CA LEU A 256 -22.03 3.97 -0.96
C LEU A 256 -22.33 4.10 0.54
N ARG A 257 -22.08 3.05 1.33
CA ARG A 257 -22.22 3.10 2.81
C ARG A 257 -21.27 4.12 3.44
N ALA A 258 -20.00 4.12 3.02
CA ALA A 258 -19.03 5.08 3.51
C ALA A 258 -19.43 6.53 3.17
N TYR A 259 -19.94 6.75 1.96
CA TYR A 259 -20.40 8.07 1.53
C TYR A 259 -21.63 8.56 2.33
N ALA A 260 -22.62 7.68 2.54
CA ALA A 260 -23.80 8.00 3.34
C ALA A 260 -23.47 8.31 4.81
N ALA A 261 -22.43 7.69 5.37
CA ALA A 261 -22.00 7.97 6.73
C ALA A 261 -21.31 9.33 6.90
N ILE A 262 -20.75 9.90 5.83
CA ILE A 262 -20.07 11.21 5.83
C ILE A 262 -21.05 12.36 5.55
N ALA A 263 -22.13 12.10 4.80
CA ALA A 263 -23.13 13.10 4.36
C ALA A 263 -24.55 12.74 4.87
N PRO A 264 -24.80 12.69 6.18
CA PRO A 264 -26.14 12.37 6.70
C PRO A 264 -27.23 13.36 6.26
N ASP A 265 -26.89 14.63 6.03
CA ASP A 265 -27.85 15.70 5.66
C ASP A 265 -28.25 15.74 4.17
N ALA A 266 -27.56 15.04 3.29
CA ALA A 266 -27.86 15.06 1.86
C ALA A 266 -29.12 14.24 1.50
N ALA A 267 -29.43 13.21 2.27
CA ALA A 267 -30.61 12.36 2.08
C ALA A 267 -31.90 13.02 2.57
N GLU A 268 -31.86 13.85 3.61
CA GLU A 268 -33.03 14.58 4.11
C GLU A 268 -33.43 15.76 3.20
N ARG A 269 -32.47 16.40 2.51
CA ARG A 269 -32.75 17.49 1.57
C ARG A 269 -33.39 17.01 0.28
N ALA A 270 -33.12 15.80 -0.17
CA ALA A 270 -33.72 15.22 -1.39
C ALA A 270 -35.14 14.66 -1.14
N GLY A 271 -35.53 14.40 0.11
CA GLY A 271 -36.87 13.92 0.50
C GLY A 271 -37.87 15.04 0.84
N GLY A 272 -37.40 16.29 1.04
CA GLY A 272 -38.22 17.41 1.54
C GLY A 272 -38.90 18.25 0.46
N GLU A 273 -38.51 18.12 -0.81
CA GLU A 273 -39.09 18.96 -1.90
C GLU A 273 -40.30 18.35 -2.62
N GLY A 274 -40.79 17.18 -2.19
CA GLY A 274 -41.91 16.46 -2.82
C GLY A 274 -43.26 16.56 -2.09
N ALA A 275 -43.37 17.37 -1.00
CA ALA A 275 -44.60 17.43 -0.20
C ALA A 275 -45.15 18.86 0.00
N ALA A 276 -45.05 19.70 -1.01
CA ALA A 276 -45.74 21.00 -1.06
C ALA A 276 -46.10 21.39 -2.50
N SER A 277 -47.17 20.79 -3.03
CA SER A 277 -47.99 21.34 -4.10
C SER A 277 -49.34 20.64 -4.10
#